data_2710f765e0a2378b7298bfea2c327742
#
_entry.id   2710f765e0a2378b7298bfea2c327742
#
_cell.length_a   1.000
_cell.length_b   1.000
_cell.length_c   1.000
_cell.angle_alpha   90.00
_cell.angle_beta   90.00
_cell.angle_gamma   90.00
#
_symmetry.space_group_name_H-M   'P 1'
#
loop_
_entity.id
_entity.type
_entity.pdbx_description
1 polymer ?
#
loop_
_entity_poly.entity_id
_entity_poly.type
_entity_poly.pdbx_seq_one_letter_code
_entity_poly.pdbx_strand_id
1 'polypeptide(L)'
;MPRRLVVCADGTWNTQESRRGGEPPPTNVVKMARAIRPVTTDGSTQIVYYLEGVGNGSPLLRLLGGVGGYGLSRNIRDCYRFLVDNYAPGDELYLFGFSRGAYTVRSLAGMIRNSGLLRGDHAHLIGKAYDLYRNRSTATHPNSVEAKAFREAYAHDVRIRCLGVWDSVGALGLPTFGPLGRRMTAKYGFHDVQLSGHVEHAYHALAIDECRKPFLPAIWEVDTPGQDVEQVWFAGVHSNVGGGYPDCGLSDIALEWMMSKAAALGLEFDERYVSKAVTCACDGELYDSMSLGYKLFHAFMRPAFKDGRRVINEPRPPRNGKPVRTREHVHESVHMRLLRVNAPPRGPYAPPNLPPNLATPPAMRVPTLEPVAAAAPARAPGVPPPRPPRATPYALMPQPELPVEAPASPPTAPPPP
;
A
#
# COMPACT_ATOMS: atom_id res chain seq x y z
N MET A 1 0.46 27.00 2.55
CA MET A 1 -0.13 25.92 1.75
C MET A 1 -0.08 24.64 2.55
N PRO A 2 -1.09 23.76 2.50
CA PRO A 2 -1.07 22.49 3.21
C PRO A 2 0.07 21.61 2.68
N ARG A 3 0.81 20.97 3.60
CA ARG A 3 1.81 19.98 3.22
C ARG A 3 1.13 18.62 3.06
N ARG A 4 1.77 17.74 2.31
CA ARG A 4 1.32 16.36 2.13
C ARG A 4 2.29 15.43 2.84
N LEU A 5 1.80 14.73 3.85
CA LEU A 5 2.57 13.72 4.58
C LEU A 5 2.22 12.35 4.02
N VAL A 6 3.20 11.68 3.45
CA VAL A 6 3.03 10.42 2.74
C VAL A 6 3.76 9.30 3.46
N VAL A 7 3.04 8.27 3.86
CA VAL A 7 3.61 7.04 4.41
C VAL A 7 3.56 5.95 3.35
N CYS A 8 4.71 5.40 3.02
CA CYS A 8 4.89 4.30 2.06
C CYS A 8 5.45 3.08 2.81
N ALA A 9 4.61 2.10 3.15
CA ALA A 9 5.02 0.91 3.89
C ALA A 9 5.12 -0.31 2.98
N ASP A 10 6.31 -0.90 2.89
CA ASP A 10 6.59 -1.99 1.97
C ASP A 10 6.33 -3.39 2.54
N GLY A 11 6.13 -4.34 1.63
CA GLY A 11 6.04 -5.77 1.92
C GLY A 11 7.42 -6.39 2.17
N THR A 12 7.45 -7.54 2.86
CA THR A 12 8.71 -8.15 3.31
C THR A 12 9.33 -9.15 2.33
N TRP A 13 8.93 -9.17 1.08
CA TRP A 13 9.35 -10.15 0.09
C TRP A 13 10.15 -9.51 -1.04
N ASN A 14 11.40 -9.13 -0.76
CA ASN A 14 12.42 -9.17 -1.79
C ASN A 14 12.97 -10.60 -1.80
N THR A 15 12.52 -11.38 -2.75
CA THR A 15 12.71 -12.83 -2.82
C THR A 15 14.16 -13.23 -3.01
N GLN A 16 14.53 -14.38 -2.41
CA GLN A 16 15.83 -15.04 -2.59
C GLN A 16 16.17 -15.36 -4.07
N GLU A 17 15.22 -15.32 -4.98
CA GLU A 17 15.47 -15.53 -6.42
C GLU A 17 16.25 -14.40 -7.07
N SER A 18 16.27 -13.20 -6.48
CA SER A 18 17.01 -12.02 -6.99
C SER A 18 18.50 -11.98 -6.60
N ARG A 19 18.99 -12.92 -5.81
CA ARG A 19 20.39 -12.92 -5.31
C ARG A 19 21.44 -13.41 -6.31
N ARG A 20 21.12 -13.51 -7.59
CA ARG A 20 22.13 -13.71 -8.63
C ARG A 20 22.67 -12.35 -9.12
N GLY A 21 23.36 -11.61 -8.24
CA GLY A 21 24.26 -10.53 -8.64
C GLY A 21 23.67 -9.15 -8.93
N GLY A 22 22.42 -8.83 -8.49
CA GLY A 22 21.83 -7.50 -8.66
C GLY A 22 20.92 -7.08 -7.50
N GLU A 23 20.56 -5.79 -7.43
CA GLU A 23 19.50 -5.32 -6.54
C GLU A 23 18.18 -6.00 -6.88
N PRO A 24 17.37 -6.37 -5.87
CA PRO A 24 16.04 -6.96 -6.13
C PRO A 24 15.15 -5.95 -6.87
N PRO A 25 14.29 -6.41 -7.82
CA PRO A 25 13.37 -5.54 -8.50
C PRO A 25 12.50 -4.77 -7.50
N PRO A 26 12.28 -3.45 -7.72
CA PRO A 26 11.52 -2.62 -6.80
C PRO A 26 10.04 -3.01 -6.76
N THR A 27 9.44 -2.92 -5.58
CA THR A 27 7.99 -3.00 -5.42
C THR A 27 7.31 -1.72 -5.90
N ASN A 28 5.98 -1.76 -6.05
CA ASN A 28 5.19 -0.58 -6.36
C ASN A 28 5.29 0.49 -5.27
N VAL A 29 5.46 0.08 -4.01
CA VAL A 29 5.67 1.02 -2.89
C VAL A 29 6.99 1.78 -3.03
N VAL A 30 8.08 1.08 -3.41
CA VAL A 30 9.38 1.72 -3.68
C VAL A 30 9.27 2.70 -4.86
N LYS A 31 8.65 2.26 -5.98
CA LYS A 31 8.44 3.09 -7.16
C LYS A 31 7.59 4.32 -6.82
N MET A 32 6.48 4.15 -6.09
CA MET A 32 5.62 5.22 -5.61
C MET A 32 6.40 6.23 -4.77
N ALA A 33 7.14 5.77 -3.75
CA ALA A 33 7.91 6.64 -2.86
C ALA A 33 8.98 7.44 -3.60
N ARG A 34 9.65 6.82 -4.59
CA ARG A 34 10.68 7.48 -5.42
C ARG A 34 10.09 8.45 -6.45
N ALA A 35 8.86 8.22 -6.88
CA ALA A 35 8.18 9.03 -7.87
C ALA A 35 7.62 10.34 -7.30
N ILE A 36 7.30 10.41 -6.01
CA ILE A 36 6.70 11.59 -5.39
C ILE A 36 7.71 12.75 -5.39
N ARG A 37 7.31 13.89 -5.96
CA ARG A 37 8.13 15.11 -5.96
C ARG A 37 8.21 15.69 -4.55
N PRO A 38 9.37 16.20 -4.10
CA PRO A 38 9.49 16.85 -2.79
C PRO A 38 8.65 18.13 -2.67
N VAL A 39 8.49 18.86 -3.80
CA VAL A 39 7.74 20.10 -3.90
C VAL A 39 6.86 20.04 -5.15
N THR A 40 5.61 20.36 -4.99
CA THR A 40 4.62 20.43 -6.07
C THR A 40 4.79 21.66 -6.94
N THR A 41 4.07 21.71 -8.06
CA THR A 41 4.10 22.85 -8.98
C THR A 41 3.54 24.14 -8.35
N ASP A 42 2.64 24.02 -7.38
CA ASP A 42 2.09 25.15 -6.60
C ASP A 42 2.97 25.56 -5.38
N GLY A 43 4.10 24.87 -5.16
CA GLY A 43 5.03 25.13 -4.07
C GLY A 43 4.72 24.41 -2.75
N SER A 44 3.70 23.54 -2.71
CA SER A 44 3.39 22.74 -1.53
C SER A 44 4.45 21.65 -1.32
N THR A 45 4.83 21.38 -0.06
CA THR A 45 5.82 20.34 0.27
C THR A 45 5.14 18.98 0.38
N GLN A 46 5.78 17.94 -0.18
CA GLN A 46 5.39 16.54 -0.05
C GLN A 46 6.50 15.77 0.69
N ILE A 47 6.22 15.31 1.92
CA ILE A 47 7.19 14.64 2.78
C ILE A 47 6.88 13.15 2.79
N VAL A 48 7.82 12.33 2.30
CA VAL A 48 7.66 10.89 2.18
C VAL A 48 8.43 10.18 3.29
N TYR A 49 7.73 9.33 4.03
CA TYR A 49 8.33 8.34 4.91
C TYR A 49 8.21 6.96 4.27
N TYR A 50 9.35 6.38 3.90
CA TYR A 50 9.40 5.02 3.40
C TYR A 50 9.79 4.07 4.52
N LEU A 51 8.90 3.11 4.81
CA LEU A 51 9.15 2.03 5.74
C LEU A 51 9.49 0.77 4.98
N GLU A 52 10.75 0.35 5.10
CA GLU A 52 11.22 -0.90 4.52
C GLU A 52 10.54 -2.12 5.16
N GLY A 53 10.20 -3.10 4.35
CA GLY A 53 9.66 -4.36 4.84
C GLY A 53 10.65 -5.11 5.72
N VAL A 54 10.22 -5.58 6.90
CA VAL A 54 11.09 -6.32 7.85
C VAL A 54 11.69 -7.56 7.18
N GLY A 55 12.99 -7.60 6.97
CA GLY A 55 13.67 -8.48 6.06
C GLY A 55 14.89 -9.27 6.52
N ASN A 56 15.18 -9.56 7.79
CA ASN A 56 16.35 -10.38 8.17
C ASN A 56 15.96 -11.71 8.85
N GLY A 57 16.12 -12.88 8.18
CA GLY A 57 15.94 -14.25 8.69
C GLY A 57 15.35 -15.22 7.68
N SER A 58 15.41 -16.55 7.95
CA SER A 58 14.89 -17.60 7.08
C SER A 58 13.38 -17.42 6.80
N PRO A 59 12.93 -17.54 5.53
CA PRO A 59 11.51 -17.39 5.15
C PRO A 59 10.57 -18.31 5.93
N LEU A 60 11.02 -19.53 6.23
CA LEU A 60 10.24 -20.56 6.90
C LEU A 60 10.03 -20.25 8.40
N LEU A 61 11.06 -19.76 9.09
CA LEU A 61 10.97 -19.35 10.50
C LEU A 61 10.10 -18.10 10.68
N ARG A 62 10.06 -17.20 9.69
CA ARG A 62 9.20 -16.02 9.68
C ARG A 62 7.74 -16.35 9.40
N LEU A 63 7.49 -17.39 8.59
CA LEU A 63 6.15 -17.90 8.32
C LEU A 63 5.58 -18.64 9.54
N LEU A 64 6.43 -19.32 10.31
CA LEU A 64 6.03 -20.18 11.43
C LEU A 64 6.10 -19.51 12.82
N GLY A 65 6.75 -18.37 12.99
CA GLY A 65 7.09 -17.88 14.31
C GLY A 65 6.62 -16.49 14.68
N GLY A 66 6.21 -16.34 15.92
CA GLY A 66 5.75 -15.17 16.63
C GLY A 66 6.57 -13.87 16.54
N VAL A 67 7.67 -13.82 15.76
CA VAL A 67 8.47 -12.63 15.48
C VAL A 67 7.72 -11.64 14.57
N GLY A 68 6.79 -12.12 13.71
CA GLY A 68 6.03 -11.28 12.80
C GLY A 68 5.12 -10.25 13.49
N GLY A 69 4.53 -10.61 14.62
CA GLY A 69 3.62 -9.72 15.35
C GLY A 69 4.32 -8.56 16.08
N TYR A 70 5.53 -8.78 16.60
CA TYR A 70 6.30 -7.73 17.27
C TYR A 70 6.84 -6.70 16.27
N GLY A 71 7.38 -7.15 15.12
CA GLY A 71 7.84 -6.27 14.06
C GLY A 71 6.70 -5.40 13.48
N LEU A 72 5.52 -5.98 13.27
CA LEU A 72 4.34 -5.26 12.79
C LEU A 72 3.89 -4.16 13.76
N SER A 73 3.86 -4.46 15.06
CA SER A 73 3.51 -3.48 16.11
C SER A 73 4.50 -2.31 16.16
N ARG A 74 5.77 -2.58 15.90
CA ARG A 74 6.81 -1.54 15.80
C ARG A 74 6.57 -0.68 14.55
N ASN A 75 6.38 -1.30 13.39
CA ASN A 75 6.16 -0.61 12.13
C ASN A 75 4.98 0.37 12.19
N ILE A 76 3.84 -0.04 12.80
CA ILE A 76 2.69 0.83 12.98
C ILE A 76 3.05 2.05 13.83
N ARG A 77 3.78 1.84 14.95
CA ARG A 77 4.20 2.93 15.82
C ARG A 77 5.25 3.84 15.19
N ASP A 78 6.14 3.31 14.38
CA ASP A 78 7.16 4.10 13.66
C ASP A 78 6.50 5.00 12.60
N CYS A 79 5.54 4.48 11.83
CA CYS A 79 4.73 5.29 10.92
C CYS A 79 3.90 6.35 11.67
N TYR A 80 3.29 5.98 12.78
CA TYR A 80 2.52 6.91 13.61
C TYR A 80 3.40 8.01 14.20
N ARG A 81 4.61 7.67 14.67
CA ARG A 81 5.60 8.63 15.16
C ARG A 81 5.99 9.64 14.09
N PHE A 82 6.29 9.15 12.87
CA PHE A 82 6.59 10.06 11.76
C PHE A 82 5.48 11.09 11.55
N LEU A 83 4.21 10.66 11.60
CA LEU A 83 3.09 11.59 11.46
C LEU A 83 3.01 12.56 12.65
N VAL A 84 3.17 12.08 13.89
CA VAL A 84 3.17 12.93 15.12
C VAL A 84 4.26 13.99 15.07
N ASP A 85 5.46 13.60 14.64
CA ASP A 85 6.63 14.48 14.64
C ASP A 85 6.56 15.55 13.51
N ASN A 86 5.76 15.31 12.46
CA ASN A 86 5.74 16.17 11.27
C ASN A 86 4.41 16.89 11.03
N TYR A 87 3.30 16.43 11.59
CA TYR A 87 1.97 16.96 11.28
C TYR A 87 1.74 18.35 11.88
N ALA A 88 1.21 19.25 11.07
CA ALA A 88 0.60 20.50 11.51
C ALA A 88 -0.87 20.58 11.03
N PRO A 89 -1.73 21.31 11.75
CA PRO A 89 -3.13 21.48 11.33
C PRO A 89 -3.25 21.99 9.89
N GLY A 90 -4.02 21.29 9.08
CA GLY A 90 -4.20 21.57 7.65
C GLY A 90 -3.37 20.68 6.72
N ASP A 91 -2.39 19.90 7.22
CA ASP A 91 -1.66 18.93 6.41
C ASP A 91 -2.56 17.76 5.97
N GLU A 92 -2.31 17.25 4.76
CA GLU A 92 -3.03 16.11 4.18
C GLU A 92 -2.25 14.81 4.35
N LEU A 93 -2.94 13.74 4.74
CA LEU A 93 -2.34 12.43 5.00
C LEU A 93 -2.60 11.45 3.85
N TYR A 94 -1.52 10.88 3.29
CA TYR A 94 -1.56 9.85 2.27
C TYR A 94 -0.84 8.60 2.79
N LEU A 95 -1.51 7.45 2.72
CA LEU A 95 -0.98 6.19 3.24
C LEU A 95 -0.97 5.15 2.13
N PHE A 96 0.20 4.63 1.78
CA PHE A 96 0.36 3.58 0.78
C PHE A 96 1.04 2.35 1.35
N GLY A 97 0.62 1.16 0.91
CA GLY A 97 1.26 -0.06 1.38
C GLY A 97 1.01 -1.29 0.52
N PHE A 98 1.97 -2.22 0.54
CA PHE A 98 1.87 -3.51 -0.13
C PHE A 98 1.97 -4.66 0.87
N SER A 99 1.14 -5.70 0.70
CA SER A 99 1.23 -6.94 1.50
C SER A 99 1.16 -6.65 3.02
N ARG A 100 2.21 -6.95 3.80
CA ARG A 100 2.32 -6.59 5.23
C ARG A 100 2.40 -5.07 5.46
N GLY A 101 2.97 -4.33 4.52
CA GLY A 101 2.92 -2.87 4.53
C GLY A 101 1.49 -2.35 4.36
N ALA A 102 0.68 -2.99 3.51
CA ALA A 102 -0.74 -2.70 3.41
C ALA A 102 -1.46 -2.93 4.75
N TYR A 103 -1.12 -4.02 5.44
CA TYR A 103 -1.62 -4.25 6.80
C TYR A 103 -1.18 -3.14 7.77
N THR A 104 0.08 -2.70 7.69
CA THR A 104 0.63 -1.62 8.54
C THR A 104 -0.15 -0.33 8.35
N VAL A 105 -0.36 0.15 7.11
CA VAL A 105 -1.06 1.42 6.86
C VAL A 105 -2.55 1.33 7.18
N ARG A 106 -3.20 0.18 6.97
CA ARG A 106 -4.60 -0.05 7.41
C ARG A 106 -4.72 0.00 8.93
N SER A 107 -3.78 -0.62 9.64
CA SER A 107 -3.72 -0.58 11.10
C SER A 107 -3.40 0.82 11.63
N LEU A 108 -2.54 1.58 10.94
CA LEU A 108 -2.26 2.98 11.23
C LEU A 108 -3.54 3.83 11.09
N ALA A 109 -4.31 3.65 10.02
CA ALA A 109 -5.60 4.31 9.86
C ALA A 109 -6.57 3.97 10.99
N GLY A 110 -6.61 2.71 11.43
CA GLY A 110 -7.37 2.27 12.60
C GLY A 110 -6.90 2.91 13.91
N MET A 111 -5.59 3.04 14.11
CA MET A 111 -5.00 3.69 15.28
C MET A 111 -5.34 5.18 15.31
N ILE A 112 -5.25 5.87 14.17
CA ILE A 112 -5.65 7.28 14.04
C ILE A 112 -7.14 7.45 14.36
N ARG A 113 -8.02 6.57 13.86
CA ARG A 113 -9.44 6.59 14.21
C ARG A 113 -9.69 6.43 15.70
N ASN A 114 -8.95 5.53 16.35
CA ASN A 114 -9.15 5.21 17.76
C ASN A 114 -8.58 6.29 18.68
N SER A 115 -7.33 6.69 18.47
CA SER A 115 -6.54 7.52 19.39
C SER A 115 -6.33 8.96 18.91
N GLY A 116 -6.81 9.31 17.69
CA GLY A 116 -6.44 10.56 17.02
C GLY A 116 -4.99 10.53 16.52
N LEU A 117 -4.49 11.66 16.08
CA LEU A 117 -3.07 11.88 15.81
C LEU A 117 -2.52 12.77 16.94
N LEU A 118 -1.68 12.21 17.81
CA LEU A 118 -1.13 12.94 18.95
C LEU A 118 -0.48 14.25 18.52
N ARG A 119 -0.62 15.29 19.34
CA ARG A 119 0.17 16.52 19.17
C ARG A 119 1.64 16.23 19.51
N GLY A 120 2.57 16.92 18.88
CA GLY A 120 4.01 16.68 19.00
C GLY A 120 4.54 16.70 20.44
N ASP A 121 4.01 17.61 21.27
CA ASP A 121 4.33 17.71 22.71
C ASP A 121 3.87 16.48 23.52
N HIS A 122 2.96 15.67 22.96
CA HIS A 122 2.45 14.43 23.55
C HIS A 122 3.02 13.15 22.92
N ALA A 123 4.11 13.24 22.13
CA ALA A 123 4.73 12.08 21.46
C ALA A 123 5.14 10.96 22.45
N HIS A 124 5.40 11.27 23.71
CA HIS A 124 5.69 10.29 24.77
C HIS A 124 4.51 9.34 25.04
N LEU A 125 3.28 9.68 24.64
CA LEU A 125 2.06 8.87 24.80
C LEU A 125 1.81 7.89 23.63
N ILE A 126 2.69 7.78 22.63
CA ILE A 126 2.51 6.87 21.48
C ILE A 126 2.26 5.43 21.93
N GLY A 127 2.97 4.96 22.96
CA GLY A 127 2.73 3.64 23.56
C GLY A 127 1.30 3.48 24.06
N LYS A 128 0.81 4.45 24.83
CA LYS A 128 -0.57 4.46 25.35
C LYS A 128 -1.63 4.54 24.26
N ALA A 129 -1.41 5.37 23.22
CA ALA A 129 -2.28 5.46 22.06
C ALA A 129 -2.36 4.11 21.32
N TYR A 130 -1.22 3.42 21.17
CA TYR A 130 -1.18 2.09 20.57
C TYR A 130 -1.88 1.03 21.42
N ASP A 131 -1.73 1.07 22.74
CA ASP A 131 -2.40 0.14 23.65
C ASP A 131 -3.93 0.35 23.65
N LEU A 132 -4.37 1.61 23.60
CA LEU A 132 -5.79 1.97 23.44
C LEU A 132 -6.36 1.39 22.13
N TYR A 133 -5.64 1.54 21.02
CA TYR A 133 -6.02 0.95 19.73
C TYR A 133 -6.06 -0.58 19.77
N ARG A 134 -5.11 -1.23 20.44
CA ARG A 134 -5.02 -2.69 20.51
C ARG A 134 -6.03 -3.36 21.43
N ASN A 135 -6.49 -2.63 22.43
CA ASN A 135 -7.45 -3.16 23.39
C ASN A 135 -8.82 -3.31 22.71
N ARG A 136 -9.38 -4.52 22.77
CA ARG A 136 -10.67 -4.87 22.13
C ARG A 136 -11.87 -4.74 23.06
N SER A 137 -11.69 -4.16 24.23
CA SER A 137 -12.81 -3.94 25.14
C SER A 137 -13.77 -2.88 24.59
N THR A 138 -15.02 -2.95 24.98
CA THR A 138 -16.02 -1.93 24.64
C THR A 138 -15.64 -0.56 25.21
N ALA A 139 -14.89 -0.53 26.33
CA ALA A 139 -14.40 0.68 26.97
C ALA A 139 -13.36 1.43 26.12
N THR A 140 -12.63 0.75 25.24
CA THR A 140 -11.60 1.35 24.37
C THR A 140 -12.04 1.47 22.90
N HIS A 141 -13.30 1.16 22.61
CA HIS A 141 -13.87 1.38 21.27
C HIS A 141 -13.74 2.87 20.87
N PRO A 142 -13.51 3.22 19.59
CA PRO A 142 -13.35 4.62 19.16
C PRO A 142 -14.45 5.58 19.60
N ASN A 143 -15.66 5.07 19.82
CA ASN A 143 -16.82 5.84 20.28
C ASN A 143 -17.01 5.85 21.80
N SER A 144 -16.14 5.18 22.56
CA SER A 144 -16.18 5.15 24.03
C SER A 144 -15.83 6.51 24.62
N VAL A 145 -16.24 6.72 25.89
CA VAL A 145 -15.89 7.94 26.65
C VAL A 145 -14.39 8.05 26.81
N GLU A 146 -13.70 6.96 27.11
CA GLU A 146 -12.24 6.93 27.31
C GLU A 146 -11.49 7.32 26.03
N ALA A 147 -11.83 6.72 24.87
CA ALA A 147 -11.17 7.05 23.61
C ALA A 147 -11.45 8.49 23.17
N LYS A 148 -12.67 9.00 23.38
CA LYS A 148 -13.01 10.40 23.08
C LYS A 148 -12.21 11.36 23.97
N ALA A 149 -12.24 11.16 25.29
CA ALA A 149 -11.48 11.99 26.23
C ALA A 149 -9.99 11.99 25.95
N PHE A 150 -9.42 10.83 25.55
CA PHE A 150 -8.01 10.74 25.14
C PHE A 150 -7.71 11.60 23.90
N ARG A 151 -8.54 11.51 22.86
CA ARG A 151 -8.38 12.33 21.64
C ARG A 151 -8.50 13.82 21.92
N GLU A 152 -9.52 14.22 22.64
CA GLU A 152 -9.76 15.62 23.03
C GLU A 152 -8.58 16.20 23.83
N ALA A 153 -8.03 15.42 24.77
CA ALA A 153 -6.95 15.87 25.62
C ALA A 153 -5.59 15.94 24.89
N TYR A 154 -5.27 15.02 23.96
CA TYR A 154 -3.90 14.80 23.51
C TYR A 154 -3.69 14.82 22.00
N ALA A 155 -4.74 14.79 21.19
CA ALA A 155 -4.61 14.55 19.76
C ALA A 155 -5.26 15.64 18.89
N HIS A 156 -4.84 15.67 17.64
CA HIS A 156 -5.56 16.32 16.54
C HIS A 156 -6.65 15.37 16.02
N ASP A 157 -7.81 15.92 15.69
CA ASP A 157 -8.81 15.22 14.89
C ASP A 157 -8.41 15.37 13.42
N VAL A 158 -7.99 14.27 12.80
CA VAL A 158 -7.45 14.27 11.44
C VAL A 158 -8.22 13.31 10.55
N ARG A 159 -8.30 13.67 9.26
CA ARG A 159 -8.80 12.78 8.22
C ARG A 159 -7.64 12.30 7.35
N ILE A 160 -7.78 11.09 6.82
CA ILE A 160 -6.83 10.49 5.90
C ILE A 160 -7.36 10.79 4.50
N ARG A 161 -6.61 11.59 3.74
CA ARG A 161 -6.97 12.00 2.39
C ARG A 161 -7.00 10.81 1.44
N CYS A 162 -5.99 9.93 1.51
CA CYS A 162 -5.88 8.75 0.65
C CYS A 162 -5.31 7.55 1.41
N LEU A 163 -5.95 6.40 1.25
CA LEU A 163 -5.43 5.10 1.70
C LEU A 163 -5.37 4.15 0.49
N GLY A 164 -4.17 4.00 -0.09
CA GLY A 164 -3.91 3.13 -1.23
C GLY A 164 -3.19 1.84 -0.84
N VAL A 165 -3.72 0.68 -1.19
CA VAL A 165 -3.08 -0.59 -0.86
C VAL A 165 -3.02 -1.55 -2.03
N TRP A 166 -1.89 -2.24 -2.17
CA TRP A 166 -1.72 -3.35 -3.10
C TRP A 166 -1.84 -4.66 -2.34
N ASP A 167 -2.80 -5.45 -2.73
CA ASP A 167 -3.05 -6.83 -2.34
C ASP A 167 -2.87 -7.07 -0.82
N SER A 168 -3.64 -6.31 -0.05
CA SER A 168 -3.64 -6.41 1.41
C SER A 168 -4.14 -7.79 1.84
N VAL A 169 -3.27 -8.55 2.49
CA VAL A 169 -3.60 -9.87 3.00
C VAL A 169 -3.99 -9.80 4.48
N GLY A 170 -4.86 -10.72 4.91
CA GLY A 170 -5.26 -10.83 6.32
C GLY A 170 -4.07 -11.04 7.25
N ALA A 171 -4.28 -10.79 8.55
CA ALA A 171 -3.23 -10.85 9.55
C ALA A 171 -2.35 -12.08 9.43
N LEU A 172 -1.09 -11.84 9.17
CA LEU A 172 0.05 -12.74 9.35
C LEU A 172 0.25 -13.86 8.32
N GLY A 173 -0.65 -14.13 7.38
CA GLY A 173 -0.49 -15.29 6.49
C GLY A 173 -0.25 -16.61 7.27
N LEU A 174 -0.52 -16.61 8.57
CA LEU A 174 -0.32 -17.77 9.43
C LEU A 174 -1.45 -18.77 9.19
N PRO A 175 -1.11 -20.05 8.97
CA PRO A 175 -2.11 -21.09 9.06
C PRO A 175 -2.78 -21.01 10.43
N THR A 176 -4.10 -20.82 10.46
CA THR A 176 -4.89 -20.79 11.70
C THR A 176 -5.05 -22.20 12.29
N PHE A 177 -3.97 -23.00 12.32
CA PHE A 177 -3.99 -24.35 12.83
C PHE A 177 -3.90 -24.36 14.35
N GLY A 178 -4.86 -25.06 14.94
CA GLY A 178 -4.91 -25.33 16.37
C GLY A 178 -5.24 -24.11 17.25
N PRO A 179 -5.28 -24.29 18.57
CA PRO A 179 -5.62 -23.25 19.54
C PRO A 179 -4.66 -22.06 19.53
N LEU A 180 -3.38 -22.30 19.24
CA LEU A 180 -2.34 -21.27 19.19
C LEU A 180 -2.53 -20.36 17.97
N GLY A 181 -2.81 -20.91 16.78
CA GLY A 181 -3.09 -20.11 15.58
C GLY A 181 -4.33 -19.24 15.74
N ARG A 182 -5.41 -19.78 16.35
CA ARG A 182 -6.61 -19.00 16.69
C ARG A 182 -6.32 -17.87 17.66
N ARG A 183 -5.51 -18.09 18.71
CA ARG A 183 -5.08 -17.05 19.64
C ARG A 183 -4.25 -15.97 18.96
N MET A 184 -3.35 -16.34 18.05
CA MET A 184 -2.53 -15.38 17.30
C MET A 184 -3.40 -14.57 16.33
N THR A 185 -4.31 -15.18 15.59
CA THR A 185 -5.26 -14.47 14.73
C THR A 185 -6.17 -13.54 15.55
N ALA A 186 -6.64 -13.99 16.71
CA ALA A 186 -7.40 -13.16 17.63
C ALA A 186 -6.58 -11.98 18.17
N LYS A 187 -5.27 -12.16 18.38
CA LYS A 187 -4.38 -11.12 18.92
C LYS A 187 -3.90 -10.12 17.86
N TYR A 188 -3.69 -10.55 16.61
CA TYR A 188 -3.08 -9.76 15.54
C TYR A 188 -3.95 -9.61 14.29
N GLY A 189 -5.18 -10.13 14.28
CA GLY A 189 -6.15 -9.93 13.19
C GLY A 189 -6.50 -8.45 13.00
N PHE A 190 -6.99 -8.08 11.83
CA PHE A 190 -7.57 -6.75 11.67
C PHE A 190 -8.64 -6.52 12.74
N HIS A 191 -8.59 -5.35 13.38
CA HIS A 191 -9.60 -4.97 14.35
C HIS A 191 -10.94 -4.75 13.65
N ASP A 192 -10.90 -4.33 12.38
CA ASP A 192 -12.08 -4.06 11.61
C ASP A 192 -11.81 -4.27 10.11
N VAL A 193 -12.64 -5.05 9.44
CA VAL A 193 -12.70 -5.12 7.97
C VAL A 193 -13.43 -3.92 7.39
N GLN A 194 -14.17 -3.16 8.25
CA GLN A 194 -14.82 -1.93 7.85
C GLN A 194 -13.78 -0.85 7.60
N LEU A 195 -13.96 -0.12 6.51
CA LEU A 195 -13.18 1.06 6.25
C LEU A 195 -13.52 2.15 7.28
N SER A 196 -12.49 2.73 7.89
CA SER A 196 -12.67 3.82 8.85
C SER A 196 -13.35 5.02 8.21
N GLY A 197 -14.38 5.59 8.86
CA GLY A 197 -15.03 6.83 8.42
C GLY A 197 -14.12 8.07 8.38
N HIS A 198 -12.89 7.99 8.91
CA HIS A 198 -11.86 9.03 8.83
C HIS A 198 -11.04 8.97 7.53
N VAL A 199 -11.23 7.94 6.70
CA VAL A 199 -10.61 7.83 5.37
C VAL A 199 -11.58 8.41 4.35
N GLU A 200 -11.11 9.37 3.55
CA GLU A 200 -11.92 10.01 2.51
C GLU A 200 -11.93 9.17 1.23
N HIS A 201 -10.74 8.76 0.77
CA HIS A 201 -10.55 7.97 -0.44
C HIS A 201 -9.77 6.70 -0.13
N ALA A 202 -10.26 5.56 -0.57
CA ALA A 202 -9.63 4.26 -0.33
C ALA A 202 -9.56 3.42 -1.60
N TYR A 203 -8.35 3.00 -1.97
CA TYR A 203 -8.07 2.28 -3.20
C TYR A 203 -7.32 0.98 -2.92
N HIS A 204 -7.85 -0.13 -3.42
CA HIS A 204 -7.30 -1.46 -3.20
C HIS A 204 -7.09 -2.19 -4.53
N ALA A 205 -5.84 -2.38 -4.94
CA ALA A 205 -5.49 -3.23 -6.06
C ALA A 205 -5.38 -4.69 -5.61
N LEU A 206 -6.09 -5.60 -6.28
CA LEU A 206 -6.27 -7.00 -5.90
C LEU A 206 -5.75 -7.94 -6.99
N ALA A 207 -5.12 -9.05 -6.61
CA ALA A 207 -4.59 -10.06 -7.51
C ALA A 207 -5.63 -11.14 -7.81
N ILE A 208 -5.97 -11.37 -9.08
CA ILE A 208 -6.93 -12.40 -9.52
C ILE A 208 -6.34 -13.80 -9.33
N ASP A 209 -5.08 -14.01 -9.73
CA ASP A 209 -4.48 -15.32 -9.91
C ASP A 209 -3.76 -15.85 -8.66
N GLU A 210 -3.78 -15.11 -7.55
CA GLU A 210 -3.20 -15.57 -6.29
C GLU A 210 -4.03 -16.70 -5.69
N CYS A 211 -3.41 -17.87 -5.52
CA CYS A 211 -4.09 -19.07 -5.03
C CYS A 211 -3.53 -19.60 -3.69
N ARG A 212 -2.52 -18.95 -3.12
CA ARG A 212 -2.00 -19.30 -1.80
C ARG A 212 -2.98 -18.89 -0.72
N LYS A 213 -3.50 -19.86 0.03
CA LYS A 213 -4.52 -19.61 1.08
C LYS A 213 -4.11 -18.57 2.14
N PRO A 214 -2.83 -18.52 2.61
CA PRO A 214 -2.40 -17.46 3.53
C PRO A 214 -2.47 -16.04 2.93
N PHE A 215 -2.64 -15.92 1.62
CA PHE A 215 -2.72 -14.66 0.88
C PHE A 215 -4.16 -14.28 0.48
N LEU A 216 -5.17 -14.77 1.20
CA LEU A 216 -6.55 -14.33 0.98
C LEU A 216 -6.66 -12.83 1.25
N PRO A 217 -7.31 -12.07 0.35
CA PRO A 217 -7.35 -10.63 0.45
C PRO A 217 -8.28 -10.19 1.57
N ALA A 218 -7.91 -9.12 2.25
CA ALA A 218 -8.74 -8.48 3.26
C ALA A 218 -9.58 -7.37 2.61
N ILE A 219 -10.69 -7.77 1.97
CA ILE A 219 -11.63 -6.89 1.27
C ILE A 219 -12.30 -5.94 2.27
N TRP A 220 -12.40 -4.65 1.95
CA TRP A 220 -13.15 -3.68 2.74
C TRP A 220 -14.66 -3.84 2.57
N GLU A 221 -15.36 -3.71 3.68
CA GLU A 221 -16.80 -3.49 3.73
C GLU A 221 -17.05 -1.99 3.84
N VAL A 222 -17.90 -1.45 2.98
CA VAL A 222 -18.11 -0.01 2.84
C VAL A 222 -19.49 0.35 3.36
N ASP A 223 -19.56 1.01 4.51
CA ASP A 223 -20.80 1.40 5.16
C ASP A 223 -20.97 2.93 5.26
N THR A 224 -19.91 3.70 5.10
CA THR A 224 -19.93 5.14 5.32
C THR A 224 -20.35 5.87 4.04
N PRO A 225 -21.46 6.62 4.04
CA PRO A 225 -21.82 7.45 2.90
C PRO A 225 -20.76 8.53 2.59
N GLY A 226 -20.56 8.82 1.33
CA GLY A 226 -19.65 9.88 0.88
C GLY A 226 -18.18 9.48 0.79
N GLN A 227 -17.79 8.27 1.24
CA GLN A 227 -16.44 7.75 0.98
C GLN A 227 -16.30 7.32 -0.48
N ASP A 228 -15.20 7.71 -1.12
CA ASP A 228 -14.79 7.20 -2.42
C ASP A 228 -13.93 5.96 -2.21
N VAL A 229 -14.47 4.79 -2.60
CA VAL A 229 -13.82 3.50 -2.39
C VAL A 229 -13.85 2.69 -3.68
N GLU A 230 -12.70 2.21 -4.10
CA GLU A 230 -12.58 1.27 -5.22
C GLU A 230 -11.69 0.09 -4.83
N GLN A 231 -12.17 -1.12 -5.10
CA GLN A 231 -11.42 -2.35 -4.94
C GLN A 231 -11.33 -3.03 -6.30
N VAL A 232 -10.14 -3.00 -6.91
CA VAL A 232 -9.97 -3.30 -8.33
C VAL A 232 -9.12 -4.54 -8.51
N TRP A 233 -9.64 -5.50 -9.26
CA TRP A 233 -8.97 -6.75 -9.57
C TRP A 233 -8.11 -6.63 -10.83
N PHE A 234 -6.82 -6.99 -10.70
CA PHE A 234 -5.82 -7.01 -11.76
C PHE A 234 -5.38 -8.43 -12.08
N ALA A 235 -4.97 -8.69 -13.32
CA ALA A 235 -4.38 -9.95 -13.72
C ALA A 235 -3.04 -10.17 -12.98
N GLY A 236 -2.81 -11.39 -12.53
CA GLY A 236 -1.57 -11.77 -11.88
C GLY A 236 -1.71 -12.20 -10.43
N VAL A 237 -0.59 -12.69 -9.88
CA VAL A 237 -0.45 -13.10 -8.49
C VAL A 237 0.00 -11.90 -7.64
N HIS A 238 0.15 -12.11 -6.35
CA HIS A 238 0.49 -11.10 -5.33
C HIS A 238 1.55 -10.08 -5.78
N SER A 239 2.70 -10.55 -6.26
CA SER A 239 3.77 -9.65 -6.73
C SER A 239 3.60 -9.17 -8.17
N ASN A 240 2.73 -9.78 -9.00
CA ASN A 240 2.30 -9.15 -10.25
C ASN A 240 1.43 -7.91 -10.03
N VAL A 241 0.84 -7.75 -8.84
CA VAL A 241 0.04 -6.58 -8.49
C VAL A 241 0.82 -5.61 -7.61
N GLY A 242 1.65 -6.11 -6.70
CA GLY A 242 2.42 -5.27 -5.75
C GLY A 242 3.86 -4.97 -6.16
N GLY A 243 4.35 -5.56 -7.24
CA GLY A 243 5.74 -5.41 -7.72
C GLY A 243 6.71 -6.37 -7.04
N GLY A 244 7.98 -6.33 -7.47
CA GLY A 244 9.05 -7.18 -6.96
C GLY A 244 9.44 -8.33 -7.88
N TYR A 245 8.85 -8.48 -9.06
CA TYR A 245 9.31 -9.38 -10.12
C TYR A 245 10.17 -8.64 -11.17
N PRO A 246 11.07 -9.37 -11.87
CA PRO A 246 11.89 -8.76 -12.93
C PRO A 246 11.07 -8.19 -14.08
N ASP A 247 10.05 -8.93 -14.57
CA ASP A 247 9.04 -8.38 -15.47
C ASP A 247 7.99 -7.67 -14.61
N CYS A 248 7.95 -6.36 -14.73
CA CYS A 248 7.05 -5.50 -13.97
C CYS A 248 5.82 -5.05 -14.77
N GLY A 249 5.62 -5.50 -16.01
CA GLY A 249 4.57 -5.03 -16.89
C GLY A 249 3.17 -5.07 -16.26
N LEU A 250 2.82 -6.16 -15.60
CA LEU A 250 1.53 -6.29 -14.89
C LEU A 250 1.46 -5.43 -13.63
N SER A 251 2.53 -5.40 -12.82
CA SER A 251 2.52 -4.63 -11.58
C SER A 251 2.50 -3.12 -11.84
N ASP A 252 3.11 -2.68 -12.93
CA ASP A 252 3.13 -1.28 -13.31
C ASP A 252 1.74 -0.76 -13.71
N ILE A 253 0.86 -1.60 -14.25
CA ILE A 253 -0.55 -1.23 -14.48
C ILE A 253 -1.25 -0.89 -13.15
N ALA A 254 -1.07 -1.73 -12.13
CA ALA A 254 -1.65 -1.47 -10.81
C ALA A 254 -1.00 -0.27 -10.11
N LEU A 255 0.27 0.02 -10.42
CA LEU A 255 0.96 1.22 -9.94
C LEU A 255 0.42 2.48 -10.62
N GLU A 256 0.34 2.49 -11.94
CA GLU A 256 -0.18 3.62 -12.72
C GLU A 256 -1.61 3.98 -12.30
N TRP A 257 -2.47 2.96 -12.14
CA TRP A 257 -3.82 3.16 -11.61
C TRP A 257 -3.79 3.84 -10.24
N MET A 258 -2.99 3.37 -9.31
CA MET A 258 -2.88 3.95 -7.97
C MET A 258 -2.32 5.37 -8.00
N MET A 259 -1.31 5.62 -8.85
CA MET A 259 -0.73 6.96 -9.03
C MET A 259 -1.76 7.93 -9.62
N SER A 260 -2.58 7.50 -10.60
CA SER A 260 -3.64 8.33 -11.18
C SER A 260 -4.68 8.73 -10.14
N LYS A 261 -5.07 7.81 -9.24
CA LYS A 261 -5.98 8.09 -8.12
C LYS A 261 -5.37 9.09 -7.14
N ALA A 262 -4.11 8.91 -6.76
CA ALA A 262 -3.41 9.81 -5.87
C ALA A 262 -3.18 11.21 -6.49
N ALA A 263 -2.88 11.27 -7.78
CA ALA A 263 -2.73 12.53 -8.52
C ALA A 263 -4.04 13.32 -8.58
N ALA A 264 -5.17 12.64 -8.81
CA ALA A 264 -6.49 13.27 -8.77
C ALA A 264 -6.83 13.90 -7.40
N LEU A 265 -6.17 13.44 -6.34
CA LEU A 265 -6.28 13.99 -4.98
C LEU A 265 -5.21 15.04 -4.65
N GLY A 266 -4.35 15.38 -5.62
CA GLY A 266 -3.37 16.45 -5.52
C GLY A 266 -1.93 15.99 -5.32
N LEU A 267 -1.63 14.69 -5.16
CA LEU A 267 -0.25 14.22 -5.06
C LEU A 267 0.47 14.38 -6.41
N GLU A 268 1.67 14.95 -6.41
CA GLU A 268 2.44 15.17 -7.64
C GLU A 268 3.66 14.24 -7.74
N PHE A 269 3.91 13.78 -8.97
CA PHE A 269 4.97 12.84 -9.29
C PHE A 269 6.02 13.45 -10.24
N ASP A 270 7.25 12.95 -10.17
CA ASP A 270 8.30 13.26 -11.13
C ASP A 270 8.07 12.46 -12.42
N GLU A 271 7.57 13.12 -13.45
CA GLU A 271 7.28 12.54 -14.75
C GLU A 271 8.51 11.89 -15.40
N ARG A 272 9.73 12.42 -15.14
CA ARG A 272 10.97 11.87 -15.68
C ARG A 272 11.30 10.52 -15.03
N TYR A 273 10.99 10.40 -13.75
CA TYR A 273 11.15 9.13 -13.06
C TYR A 273 10.08 8.13 -13.53
N VAL A 274 8.82 8.56 -13.55
CA VAL A 274 7.69 7.70 -13.94
C VAL A 274 7.88 7.13 -15.35
N SER A 275 8.22 7.98 -16.33
CA SER A 275 8.43 7.55 -17.73
C SER A 275 9.55 6.52 -17.92
N LYS A 276 10.52 6.44 -16.99
CA LYS A 276 11.62 5.47 -17.01
C LYS A 276 11.35 4.21 -16.19
N ALA A 277 10.61 4.34 -15.08
CA ALA A 277 10.45 3.30 -14.09
C ALA A 277 9.15 2.52 -14.22
N VAL A 278 8.16 3.05 -14.94
CA VAL A 278 6.82 2.46 -15.11
C VAL A 278 6.61 2.09 -16.57
N THR A 279 6.39 0.80 -16.82
CA THR A 279 6.17 0.26 -18.18
C THR A 279 5.01 -0.72 -18.14
N CYS A 280 3.80 -0.23 -18.40
CA CYS A 280 2.58 -1.02 -18.37
C CYS A 280 2.48 -1.98 -19.57
N ALA A 281 2.28 -3.26 -19.30
CA ALA A 281 2.08 -4.27 -20.31
C ALA A 281 1.05 -5.31 -19.85
N CYS A 282 -0.14 -5.32 -20.48
CA CYS A 282 -1.20 -6.28 -20.13
C CYS A 282 -0.85 -7.72 -20.53
N ASP A 283 0.14 -7.93 -21.38
CA ASP A 283 0.75 -9.20 -21.79
C ASP A 283 2.04 -9.54 -21.02
N GLY A 284 2.44 -8.74 -20.04
CA GLY A 284 3.57 -9.02 -19.15
C GLY A 284 3.52 -10.42 -18.52
N GLU A 285 4.63 -10.90 -18.02
CA GLU A 285 4.76 -12.27 -17.51
C GLU A 285 3.86 -12.52 -16.29
N LEU A 286 3.03 -13.55 -16.40
CA LEU A 286 2.23 -14.08 -15.29
C LEU A 286 3.06 -15.11 -14.55
N TYR A 287 3.60 -14.75 -13.41
CA TYR A 287 4.42 -15.63 -12.59
C TYR A 287 3.57 -16.68 -11.84
N ASP A 288 4.19 -17.84 -11.56
CA ASP A 288 3.60 -18.87 -10.68
C ASP A 288 4.07 -18.60 -9.23
N SER A 289 3.17 -18.15 -8.36
CA SER A 289 3.48 -17.93 -6.94
C SER A 289 3.65 -19.23 -6.14
N MET A 290 3.28 -20.38 -6.73
CA MET A 290 3.38 -21.69 -6.12
C MET A 290 4.77 -22.31 -6.34
N SER A 291 5.77 -21.93 -5.52
CA SER A 291 7.09 -22.57 -5.54
C SER A 291 6.96 -24.08 -5.31
N LEU A 292 7.94 -24.88 -5.78
CA LEU A 292 7.94 -26.33 -5.62
C LEU A 292 7.79 -26.75 -4.14
N GLY A 293 8.49 -26.06 -3.24
CA GLY A 293 8.36 -26.31 -1.79
C GLY A 293 6.97 -25.99 -1.25
N TYR A 294 6.31 -24.94 -1.79
CA TYR A 294 4.94 -24.62 -1.41
C TYR A 294 3.95 -25.64 -1.98
N LYS A 295 4.16 -26.11 -3.22
CA LYS A 295 3.36 -27.21 -3.82
C LYS A 295 3.43 -28.48 -3.02
N LEU A 296 4.64 -28.88 -2.56
CA LEU A 296 4.82 -30.05 -1.70
C LEU A 296 4.16 -29.88 -0.32
N PHE A 297 4.34 -28.72 0.32
CA PHE A 297 3.68 -28.40 1.57
C PHE A 297 2.15 -28.40 1.43
N HIS A 298 1.63 -27.79 0.37
CA HIS A 298 0.20 -27.74 0.08
C HIS A 298 -0.36 -29.14 -0.21
N ALA A 299 0.38 -30.00 -0.94
CA ALA A 299 -0.02 -31.37 -1.22
C ALA A 299 -0.10 -32.22 0.06
N PHE A 300 0.87 -32.04 0.97
CA PHE A 300 0.89 -32.72 2.27
C PHE A 300 -0.28 -32.25 3.16
N MET A 301 -0.63 -30.98 3.10
CA MET A 301 -1.70 -30.37 3.91
C MET A 301 -3.07 -30.37 3.20
N ARG A 302 -3.18 -30.97 2.01
CA ARG A 302 -4.37 -30.97 1.14
C ARG A 302 -5.69 -31.36 1.82
N PRO A 303 -5.76 -32.30 2.78
CA PRO A 303 -7.00 -32.64 3.46
C PRO A 303 -7.57 -31.47 4.28
N ALA A 304 -6.71 -30.54 4.72
CA ALA A 304 -7.08 -29.38 5.54
C ALA A 304 -7.27 -28.08 4.72
N PHE A 305 -6.89 -28.07 3.44
CA PHE A 305 -6.96 -26.91 2.56
C PHE A 305 -7.88 -27.20 1.38
N LYS A 306 -9.04 -26.55 1.35
CA LYS A 306 -9.79 -26.36 0.12
C LYS A 306 -8.99 -25.46 -0.83
N ASP A 307 -9.31 -25.48 -2.13
CA ASP A 307 -8.73 -24.62 -3.15
C ASP A 307 -8.60 -23.17 -2.63
N GLY A 308 -7.39 -22.62 -2.70
CA GLY A 308 -7.07 -21.28 -2.20
C GLY A 308 -7.45 -20.15 -3.17
N ARG A 309 -8.20 -20.48 -4.24
CA ARG A 309 -8.65 -19.48 -5.20
C ARG A 309 -9.51 -18.42 -4.55
N ARG A 310 -9.26 -17.19 -4.92
CA ARG A 310 -10.00 -16.03 -4.45
C ARG A 310 -11.39 -15.99 -5.10
N VAL A 311 -12.40 -15.59 -4.35
CA VAL A 311 -13.74 -15.38 -4.87
C VAL A 311 -13.93 -13.88 -5.13
N ILE A 312 -14.19 -13.53 -6.38
CA ILE A 312 -14.41 -12.14 -6.82
C ILE A 312 -15.88 -11.81 -6.63
N ASN A 313 -16.19 -10.68 -6.01
CA ASN A 313 -17.56 -10.27 -5.65
C ASN A 313 -18.30 -11.32 -4.79
N GLU A 314 -17.61 -11.90 -3.81
CA GLU A 314 -18.21 -12.87 -2.91
C GLU A 314 -19.43 -12.26 -2.20
N PRO A 315 -20.64 -12.88 -2.33
CA PRO A 315 -21.80 -12.41 -1.61
C PRO A 315 -21.59 -12.47 -0.10
N ARG A 316 -21.82 -11.37 0.59
CA ARG A 316 -21.66 -11.28 2.04
C ARG A 316 -23.01 -11.23 2.73
N PRO A 317 -23.15 -11.89 3.89
CA PRO A 317 -24.39 -11.82 4.65
C PRO A 317 -24.67 -10.37 5.04
N PRO A 318 -25.97 -9.96 5.05
CA PRO A 318 -26.35 -8.64 5.50
C PRO A 318 -25.85 -8.35 6.92
N ARG A 319 -25.38 -7.14 7.16
CA ARG A 319 -24.93 -6.68 8.48
C ARG A 319 -25.95 -5.67 9.01
N ASN A 320 -26.49 -5.92 10.20
CA ASN A 320 -27.55 -5.10 10.79
C ASN A 320 -28.74 -4.88 9.84
N GLY A 321 -29.13 -5.91 9.09
CA GLY A 321 -30.24 -5.85 8.12
C GLY A 321 -29.92 -5.09 6.82
N LYS A 322 -28.70 -4.59 6.63
CA LYS A 322 -28.27 -3.87 5.41
C LYS A 322 -27.35 -4.73 4.56
N PRO A 323 -27.46 -4.67 3.21
CA PRO A 323 -26.55 -5.36 2.32
C PRO A 323 -25.14 -4.79 2.46
N VAL A 324 -24.15 -5.69 2.57
CA VAL A 324 -22.72 -5.31 2.59
C VAL A 324 -22.28 -4.98 1.16
N ARG A 325 -21.65 -3.83 0.98
CA ARG A 325 -21.10 -3.37 -0.30
C ARG A 325 -19.58 -3.43 -0.23
N THR A 326 -18.95 -4.01 -1.22
CA THR A 326 -17.48 -4.10 -1.34
C THR A 326 -16.92 -3.22 -2.44
N ARG A 327 -17.75 -2.76 -3.36
CA ARG A 327 -17.36 -1.93 -4.53
C ARG A 327 -16.19 -2.53 -5.32
N GLU A 328 -16.24 -3.83 -5.51
CA GLU A 328 -15.27 -4.56 -6.31
C GLU A 328 -15.58 -4.44 -7.81
N HIS A 329 -14.56 -4.25 -8.63
CA HIS A 329 -14.64 -4.34 -10.09
C HIS A 329 -13.33 -4.84 -10.69
N VAL A 330 -13.34 -5.15 -11.98
CA VAL A 330 -12.20 -5.68 -12.71
C VAL A 330 -11.58 -4.55 -13.55
N HIS A 331 -10.25 -4.43 -13.54
CA HIS A 331 -9.54 -3.44 -14.33
C HIS A 331 -9.62 -3.77 -15.84
N GLU A 332 -9.66 -2.76 -16.68
CA GLU A 332 -9.75 -2.92 -18.14
C GLU A 332 -8.61 -3.74 -18.75
N SER A 333 -7.40 -3.65 -18.17
CA SER A 333 -6.24 -4.45 -18.60
C SER A 333 -6.47 -5.96 -18.54
N VAL A 334 -7.36 -6.43 -17.65
CA VAL A 334 -7.78 -7.83 -17.57
C VAL A 334 -8.56 -8.21 -18.82
N HIS A 335 -9.51 -7.37 -19.23
CA HIS A 335 -10.27 -7.59 -20.47
C HIS A 335 -9.37 -7.55 -21.70
N MET A 336 -8.41 -6.61 -21.75
CA MET A 336 -7.42 -6.56 -22.82
C MET A 336 -6.59 -7.84 -22.89
N ARG A 337 -6.19 -8.39 -21.74
CA ARG A 337 -5.45 -9.65 -21.64
C ARG A 337 -6.29 -10.86 -22.06
N LEU A 338 -7.57 -10.92 -21.69
CA LEU A 338 -8.51 -11.99 -22.11
C LEU A 338 -8.70 -12.04 -23.62
N LEU A 339 -8.67 -10.88 -24.29
CA LEU A 339 -8.84 -10.80 -25.76
C LEU A 339 -7.58 -11.20 -26.53
N ARG A 340 -6.41 -11.27 -25.90
CA ARG A 340 -5.15 -11.67 -26.54
C ARG A 340 -5.02 -13.18 -26.62
N VAL A 341 -5.49 -13.78 -27.72
CA VAL A 341 -5.52 -15.23 -27.94
C VAL A 341 -4.13 -15.88 -27.98
N ASN A 342 -3.05 -15.12 -28.28
CA ASN A 342 -1.70 -15.61 -28.53
C ASN A 342 -0.62 -14.96 -27.66
N ALA A 343 -0.94 -14.53 -26.44
CA ALA A 343 0.09 -13.99 -25.55
C ALA A 343 1.02 -15.12 -25.06
N PRO A 344 2.30 -15.15 -25.46
CA PRO A 344 3.26 -16.12 -24.92
C PRO A 344 3.44 -15.94 -23.39
N PRO A 345 3.82 -16.99 -22.63
CA PRO A 345 4.23 -18.33 -23.07
C PRO A 345 3.21 -19.44 -22.75
N ARG A 346 1.97 -19.16 -22.28
CA ARG A 346 1.09 -20.20 -21.70
C ARG A 346 -0.31 -20.30 -22.32
N GLY A 347 -0.55 -19.75 -23.49
CA GLY A 347 -1.87 -19.79 -24.15
C GLY A 347 -2.82 -18.67 -23.66
N PRO A 348 -4.12 -18.73 -24.01
CA PRO A 348 -5.08 -17.68 -23.68
C PRO A 348 -5.25 -17.53 -22.15
N TYR A 349 -5.28 -16.30 -21.69
CA TYR A 349 -5.54 -15.99 -20.27
C TYR A 349 -7.01 -16.30 -19.95
N ALA A 350 -7.25 -17.21 -19.04
CA ALA A 350 -8.59 -17.65 -18.65
C ALA A 350 -8.63 -17.99 -17.13
N PRO A 351 -8.66 -16.99 -16.26
CA PRO A 351 -8.68 -17.23 -14.82
C PRO A 351 -10.01 -17.89 -14.40
N PRO A 352 -9.97 -19.07 -13.78
CA PRO A 352 -11.18 -19.86 -13.52
C PRO A 352 -12.09 -19.28 -12.44
N ASN A 353 -11.61 -18.29 -11.69
CA ASN A 353 -12.34 -17.58 -10.64
C ASN A 353 -12.92 -16.23 -11.10
N LEU A 354 -12.75 -15.84 -12.36
CA LEU A 354 -13.36 -14.64 -12.91
C LEU A 354 -14.80 -14.94 -13.33
N PRO A 355 -15.83 -14.34 -12.70
CA PRO A 355 -17.21 -14.55 -13.06
C PRO A 355 -17.50 -14.13 -14.51
N PRO A 356 -18.32 -14.86 -15.28
CA PRO A 356 -18.59 -14.56 -16.70
C PRO A 356 -19.12 -13.13 -16.94
N ASN A 357 -19.94 -12.60 -16.04
CA ASN A 357 -20.46 -11.23 -16.12
C ASN A 357 -19.39 -10.15 -15.92
N LEU A 358 -18.26 -10.49 -15.31
CA LEU A 358 -17.10 -9.60 -15.15
C LEU A 358 -16.01 -9.86 -16.20
N ALA A 359 -16.04 -11.01 -16.86
CA ALA A 359 -15.15 -11.33 -17.97
C ALA A 359 -15.53 -10.56 -19.26
N THR A 360 -16.79 -10.16 -19.39
CA THR A 360 -17.24 -9.34 -20.51
C THR A 360 -16.86 -7.88 -20.28
N PRO A 361 -16.12 -7.24 -21.21
CA PRO A 361 -15.81 -5.83 -21.08
C PRO A 361 -17.11 -5.02 -20.99
N PRO A 362 -17.20 -4.01 -20.12
CA PRO A 362 -18.28 -3.06 -20.19
C PRO A 362 -18.27 -2.50 -21.62
N ALA A 363 -19.44 -2.49 -22.26
CA ALA A 363 -19.56 -1.97 -23.62
C ALA A 363 -18.75 -0.68 -23.69
N MET A 364 -17.73 -0.64 -24.57
CA MET A 364 -16.93 0.56 -24.76
C MET A 364 -17.92 1.69 -25.01
N ARG A 365 -18.09 2.59 -24.08
CA ARG A 365 -18.63 3.90 -24.38
C ARG A 365 -17.59 4.52 -25.30
N VAL A 366 -17.83 4.40 -26.60
CA VAL A 366 -17.15 5.22 -27.60
C VAL A 366 -17.33 6.64 -27.06
N PRO A 367 -16.25 7.39 -26.73
CA PRO A 367 -16.41 8.79 -26.42
C PRO A 367 -17.08 9.38 -27.65
N THR A 368 -18.31 9.83 -27.50
CA THR A 368 -18.90 10.70 -28.51
C THR A 368 -17.98 11.91 -28.53
N LEU A 369 -17.12 11.95 -29.55
CA LEU A 369 -16.37 13.15 -29.87
C LEU A 369 -17.42 14.23 -30.08
N GLU A 370 -17.64 15.04 -29.05
CA GLU A 370 -18.36 16.29 -29.27
C GLU A 370 -17.60 17.04 -30.36
N PRO A 371 -18.29 17.53 -31.41
CA PRO A 371 -17.60 18.26 -32.44
C PRO A 371 -16.87 19.44 -31.79
N VAL A 372 -15.54 19.43 -31.94
CA VAL A 372 -14.69 20.55 -31.53
C VAL A 372 -15.31 21.82 -32.10
N ALA A 373 -15.88 22.66 -31.25
CA ALA A 373 -16.41 23.95 -31.63
C ALA A 373 -15.32 24.70 -32.39
N ALA A 374 -15.65 25.16 -33.58
CA ALA A 374 -14.74 25.82 -34.52
C ALA A 374 -13.92 26.87 -33.78
N ALA A 375 -12.60 26.76 -33.90
CA ALA A 375 -11.64 27.70 -33.34
C ALA A 375 -11.97 29.12 -33.73
N ALA A 376 -12.06 30.00 -32.75
CA ALA A 376 -12.18 31.45 -32.97
C ALA A 376 -10.97 31.94 -33.79
N PRO A 377 -11.16 32.96 -34.64
CA PRO A 377 -10.13 33.40 -35.58
C PRO A 377 -8.87 33.92 -34.88
N ALA A 378 -7.73 33.58 -35.48
CA ALA A 378 -6.39 33.91 -35.04
C ALA A 378 -6.23 35.43 -34.81
N ARG A 379 -5.69 35.81 -33.66
CA ARG A 379 -5.23 37.18 -33.36
C ARG A 379 -4.05 37.52 -34.24
N ALA A 380 -4.05 38.82 -34.65
CA ALA A 380 -3.03 39.45 -35.49
C ALA A 380 -1.59 39.34 -34.91
N PRO A 381 -0.55 39.26 -35.75
CA PRO A 381 0.84 39.19 -35.31
C PRO A 381 1.35 40.53 -34.83
N GLY A 382 1.95 40.62 -33.62
CA GLY A 382 2.62 41.84 -33.24
C GLY A 382 2.89 42.09 -31.76
N VAL A 383 3.07 41.08 -30.90
CA VAL A 383 3.68 41.31 -29.58
C VAL A 383 4.64 40.17 -29.23
N PRO A 384 5.95 40.42 -29.04
CA PRO A 384 6.87 39.38 -28.63
C PRO A 384 6.61 38.94 -27.20
N PRO A 385 6.82 37.64 -26.88
CA PRO A 385 6.63 37.12 -25.52
C PRO A 385 7.67 37.71 -24.55
N PRO A 386 7.32 37.90 -23.27
CA PRO A 386 8.26 38.35 -22.25
C PRO A 386 9.39 37.35 -22.08
N ARG A 387 10.64 37.83 -21.97
CA ARG A 387 11.82 37.01 -21.72
C ARG A 387 11.68 36.26 -20.40
N PRO A 388 12.06 34.96 -20.35
CA PRO A 388 12.11 34.25 -19.09
C PRO A 388 13.17 34.86 -18.15
N PRO A 389 12.96 34.87 -16.83
CA PRO A 389 13.94 35.38 -15.89
C PRO A 389 15.22 34.54 -15.95
N ARG A 390 16.39 35.21 -15.92
CA ARG A 390 17.70 34.59 -15.86
C ARG A 390 17.78 33.69 -14.62
N ALA A 391 18.11 32.43 -14.83
CA ALA A 391 18.46 31.50 -13.76
C ALA A 391 19.75 32.00 -13.08
N THR A 392 19.66 32.32 -11.81
CA THR A 392 20.82 32.48 -10.91
C THR A 392 21.36 31.09 -10.58
N PRO A 393 22.68 30.86 -10.69
CA PRO A 393 23.26 29.57 -10.32
C PRO A 393 23.13 29.39 -8.80
N TYR A 394 22.51 28.29 -8.40
CA TYR A 394 22.53 27.84 -7.01
C TYR A 394 23.97 27.52 -6.62
N ALA A 395 24.51 28.30 -5.69
CA ALA A 395 25.72 27.96 -4.99
C ALA A 395 25.48 26.68 -4.17
N LEU A 396 26.28 25.64 -4.44
CA LEU A 396 26.37 24.44 -3.64
C LEU A 396 26.73 24.83 -2.20
N MET A 397 25.82 24.63 -1.26
CA MET A 397 26.16 24.68 0.17
C MET A 397 27.15 23.53 0.47
N PRO A 398 28.24 23.77 1.20
CA PRO A 398 29.14 22.72 1.61
C PRO A 398 28.41 21.75 2.56
N GLN A 399 28.60 20.45 2.29
CA GLN A 399 28.15 19.38 3.18
C GLN A 399 28.85 19.53 4.53
N PRO A 400 28.16 19.33 5.67
CA PRO A 400 28.83 19.26 6.95
C PRO A 400 29.76 18.04 6.99
N GLU A 401 31.04 18.28 7.26
CA GLU A 401 32.03 17.22 7.49
C GLU A 401 31.58 16.36 8.68
N LEU A 402 31.48 15.06 8.45
CA LEU A 402 31.27 14.08 9.51
C LEU A 402 32.51 14.08 10.43
N PRO A 403 32.38 14.04 11.76
CA PRO A 403 33.53 13.96 12.65
C PRO A 403 34.30 12.66 12.38
N VAL A 404 35.61 12.81 12.14
CA VAL A 404 36.55 11.70 12.01
C VAL A 404 36.67 11.04 13.39
N GLU A 405 36.26 9.79 13.50
CA GLU A 405 36.50 8.99 14.70
C GLU A 405 38.00 8.85 14.95
N ALA A 406 38.44 9.21 16.13
CA ALA A 406 39.82 9.01 16.58
C ALA A 406 40.13 7.50 16.66
N PRO A 407 41.33 7.07 16.28
CA PRO A 407 41.71 5.65 16.31
C PRO A 407 41.67 5.12 17.75
N ALA A 408 41.04 3.94 17.90
CA ALA A 408 40.94 3.22 19.14
C ALA A 408 42.33 2.92 19.72
N SER A 409 42.50 3.20 20.98
CA SER A 409 43.72 2.87 21.78
C SER A 409 43.93 1.34 21.80
N PRO A 410 45.21 0.85 21.71
CA PRO A 410 45.49 -0.58 21.76
C PRO A 410 45.17 -1.19 23.12
N PRO A 411 44.78 -2.47 23.17
CA PRO A 411 44.45 -3.14 24.42
C PRO A 411 45.64 -3.25 25.36
N THR A 412 45.43 -2.92 26.64
CA THR A 412 46.40 -3.11 27.71
C THR A 412 46.70 -4.59 27.96
N ALA A 413 47.97 -4.93 28.09
CA ALA A 413 48.45 -6.28 28.37
C ALA A 413 47.98 -6.77 29.75
N PRO A 414 47.74 -8.10 29.91
CA PRO A 414 47.35 -8.67 31.22
C PRO A 414 48.53 -8.63 32.19
N PRO A 415 48.30 -8.58 33.53
CA PRO A 415 49.36 -8.61 34.53
C PRO A 415 50.08 -9.95 34.60
N PRO A 416 51.36 -9.96 34.96
CA PRO A 416 52.17 -11.18 35.07
C PRO A 416 51.72 -12.06 36.27
N PRO A 417 52.11 -13.36 36.27
CA PRO A 417 51.63 -14.39 37.16
C PRO A 417 51.94 -14.22 38.64
#